data_fa0e9ff0d19579ab062f86f05c533753
#
_entry.id   fa0e9ff0d19579ab062f86f05c533753
#
_cell.length_a   1.000
_cell.length_b   1.000
_cell.length_c   1.000
_cell.angle_alpha   90.00
_cell.angle_beta   90.00
_cell.angle_gamma   90.00
#
_symmetry.space_group_name_H-M   'P 1'
#
loop_
_entity.id
_entity.type
_entity.pdbx_description
1 polymer ?
#
loop_
_entity_poly.entity_id
_entity_poly.type
_entity_poly.pdbx_seq_one_letter_code
_entity_poly.pdbx_strand_id
1 'polypeptide(L)'
;MDFFGNLVINAICLTILIVIFVANIKNLRGKFFAPLLFQWLIFAGISLFVVDTFGRMDGLTNLSVPLMNQIGNFMLFALNLAPSLLWLLYVVYQIYGEIKIIKKLAAPAIAYFAINLIVVIINLFYGFYYSIDANNVYSRGPAYAVSVVWTLLPMIVSFVITSINHKRIDYRKFSAFVFFPTAPIIGAVLSFFTYGYSIILPSMLIAYILVFLSIQSDTMRLDYLTGVFNRRHLENFLRRKIGENNPSFAGIMLDIDSYKKINDEYGHLVGDQALVDFARVLKKSVGVNDVVARYGGDEFMIIIAANDAKRLQSVVDEIKENIEKFNAKKKYPFSLNASLGQALYVPSEKKTMEQFINYVDDLMYKNKKNNCLTNSK
;
A
#
# COMPACT_ATOMS: atom_id res chain seq x y z
N MET A 1 18.48 17.19 31.03
CA MET A 1 17.69 16.33 30.15
C MET A 1 17.56 14.96 30.79
N ASP A 2 16.36 14.35 30.79
CA ASP A 2 16.21 12.99 31.33
C ASP A 2 16.65 11.96 30.26
N PHE A 3 17.92 11.57 30.33
CA PHE A 3 18.52 10.56 29.43
C PHE A 3 17.71 9.25 29.49
N PHE A 4 17.34 8.79 30.68
CA PHE A 4 16.58 7.56 30.85
C PHE A 4 15.19 7.62 30.22
N GLY A 5 14.49 8.73 30.35
CA GLY A 5 13.18 8.92 29.72
C GLY A 5 13.26 8.85 28.19
N ASN A 6 14.25 9.53 27.58
CA ASN A 6 14.47 9.45 26.12
C ASN A 6 14.90 8.04 25.69
N LEU A 7 15.76 7.36 26.46
CA LEU A 7 16.17 5.98 26.17
C LEU A 7 14.98 5.02 26.16
N VAL A 8 14.08 5.11 27.14
CA VAL A 8 12.87 4.27 27.21
C VAL A 8 11.95 4.55 26.02
N ILE A 9 11.71 5.81 25.69
CA ILE A 9 10.88 6.18 24.52
C ILE A 9 11.49 5.63 23.23
N ASN A 10 12.78 5.83 23.02
CA ASN A 10 13.48 5.34 21.85
C ASN A 10 13.45 3.81 21.76
N ALA A 11 13.65 3.10 22.87
CA ALA A 11 13.60 1.64 22.92
C ALA A 11 12.20 1.10 22.54
N ILE A 12 11.14 1.71 23.07
CA ILE A 12 9.75 1.34 22.71
C ILE A 12 9.50 1.59 21.23
N CYS A 13 9.85 2.77 20.72
CA CYS A 13 9.66 3.15 19.32
C CYS A 13 10.45 2.24 18.39
N LEU A 14 11.70 1.92 18.72
CA LEU A 14 12.57 1.02 17.98
C LEU A 14 11.99 -0.39 17.94
N THR A 15 11.50 -0.92 19.05
CA THR A 15 10.85 -2.22 19.12
C THR A 15 9.65 -2.30 18.18
N ILE A 16 8.78 -1.28 18.18
CA ILE A 16 7.62 -1.23 17.29
C ILE A 16 8.06 -1.18 15.82
N LEU A 17 9.07 -0.36 15.47
CA LEU A 17 9.59 -0.29 14.10
C LEU A 17 10.21 -1.61 13.64
N ILE A 18 10.92 -2.32 14.52
CA ILE A 18 11.48 -3.65 14.20
C ILE A 18 10.36 -4.65 13.93
N VAL A 19 9.29 -4.64 14.73
CA VAL A 19 8.11 -5.49 14.48
C VAL A 19 7.48 -5.19 13.12
N ILE A 20 7.30 -3.91 12.78
CA ILE A 20 6.78 -3.49 11.48
C ILE A 20 7.73 -3.91 10.34
N PHE A 21 9.04 -3.75 10.54
CA PHE A 21 10.08 -4.15 9.58
C PHE A 21 9.99 -5.65 9.25
N VAL A 22 9.95 -6.50 10.28
CA VAL A 22 9.85 -7.95 10.14
C VAL A 22 8.52 -8.36 9.51
N ALA A 23 7.41 -7.75 9.93
CA ALA A 23 6.09 -8.01 9.36
C ALA A 23 6.02 -7.65 7.87
N ASN A 24 6.71 -6.58 7.45
CA ASN A 24 6.74 -6.16 6.04
C ASN A 24 7.61 -7.06 5.14
N ILE A 25 8.55 -7.85 5.68
CA ILE A 25 9.38 -8.78 4.89
C ILE A 25 8.52 -9.75 4.08
N LYS A 26 7.39 -10.19 4.62
CA LYS A 26 6.45 -11.08 3.89
C LYS A 26 5.91 -10.44 2.61
N ASN A 27 5.76 -9.12 2.59
CA ASN A 27 5.27 -8.35 1.44
C ASN A 27 6.34 -8.19 0.34
N LEU A 28 7.63 -8.41 0.65
CA LEU A 28 8.74 -8.32 -0.31
C LEU A 28 8.82 -9.53 -1.27
N ARG A 29 8.13 -10.64 -0.96
CA ARG A 29 8.13 -11.84 -1.82
C ARG A 29 7.42 -11.62 -3.16
N GLY A 30 6.64 -10.53 -3.32
CA GLY A 30 6.06 -10.09 -4.59
C GLY A 30 7.07 -9.24 -5.40
N LYS A 31 6.89 -9.18 -6.74
CA LYS A 31 7.70 -8.32 -7.65
C LYS A 31 7.31 -6.84 -7.59
N PHE A 32 6.82 -6.35 -6.46
CA PHE A 32 6.34 -4.97 -6.31
C PHE A 32 7.41 -4.07 -5.71
N PHE A 33 7.64 -2.91 -6.33
CA PHE A 33 8.64 -1.95 -5.90
C PHE A 33 8.23 -1.15 -4.64
N ALA A 34 6.92 -0.92 -4.44
CA ALA A 34 6.42 -0.16 -3.30
C ALA A 34 6.78 -0.76 -1.92
N PRO A 35 6.63 -2.08 -1.66
CA PRO A 35 7.05 -2.68 -0.41
C PRO A 35 8.55 -2.52 -0.13
N LEU A 36 9.39 -2.51 -1.16
CA LEU A 36 10.82 -2.29 -1.05
C LEU A 36 11.13 -0.85 -0.60
N LEU A 37 10.48 0.16 -1.21
CA LEU A 37 10.63 1.56 -0.77
C LEU A 37 10.18 1.75 0.67
N PHE A 38 9.07 1.13 1.07
CA PHE A 38 8.59 1.19 2.44
C PHE A 38 9.55 0.48 3.41
N GLN A 39 10.18 -0.62 2.99
CA GLN A 39 11.19 -1.29 3.79
C GLN A 39 12.42 -0.40 4.04
N TRP A 40 12.91 0.30 3.01
CA TRP A 40 13.99 1.27 3.15
C TRP A 40 13.59 2.46 4.03
N LEU A 41 12.34 2.89 3.93
CA LEU A 41 11.79 3.95 4.77
C LEU A 41 11.82 3.55 6.25
N ILE A 42 11.36 2.32 6.60
CA ILE A 42 11.41 1.80 7.98
C ILE A 42 12.86 1.67 8.45
N PHE A 43 13.77 1.16 7.60
CA PHE A 43 15.19 1.04 7.93
C PHE A 43 15.82 2.38 8.26
N ALA A 44 15.51 3.43 7.48
CA ALA A 44 15.94 4.80 7.78
C ALA A 44 15.40 5.29 9.14
N GLY A 45 14.13 4.98 9.46
CA GLY A 45 13.55 5.29 10.77
C GLY A 45 14.25 4.57 11.92
N ILE A 46 14.53 3.26 11.79
CA ILE A 46 15.29 2.48 12.77
C ILE A 46 16.67 3.12 13.01
N SER A 47 17.38 3.46 11.92
CA SER A 47 18.69 4.09 12.01
C SER A 47 18.65 5.40 12.78
N LEU A 48 17.61 6.23 12.56
CA LEU A 48 17.45 7.49 13.29
C LEU A 48 17.21 7.30 14.78
N PHE A 49 16.37 6.33 15.21
CA PHE A 49 16.16 6.06 16.63
C PHE A 49 17.43 5.56 17.33
N VAL A 50 18.21 4.71 16.66
CA VAL A 50 19.52 4.24 17.18
C VAL A 50 20.46 5.42 17.35
N VAL A 51 20.57 6.27 16.35
CA VAL A 51 21.48 7.43 16.34
C VAL A 51 21.02 8.51 17.35
N ASP A 52 19.73 8.76 17.48
CA ASP A 52 19.18 9.72 18.47
C ASP A 52 19.53 9.29 19.89
N THR A 53 19.54 7.98 20.17
CA THR A 53 19.92 7.47 21.49
C THR A 53 21.35 7.88 21.88
N PHE A 54 22.29 7.81 20.92
CA PHE A 54 23.67 8.28 21.14
C PHE A 54 23.75 9.81 21.21
N GLY A 55 22.96 10.53 20.43
CA GLY A 55 22.91 12.00 20.42
C GLY A 55 22.19 12.62 21.64
N ARG A 56 21.77 11.80 22.63
CA ARG A 56 21.08 12.28 23.86
C ARG A 56 21.88 12.05 25.14
N MET A 57 23.18 11.81 25.02
CA MET A 57 24.09 11.57 26.15
C MET A 57 24.65 12.88 26.73
N ASP A 58 23.80 13.93 26.82
CA ASP A 58 24.18 15.25 27.30
C ASP A 58 24.61 15.24 28.77
N GLY A 59 25.69 15.96 29.08
CA GLY A 59 26.21 16.13 30.43
C GLY A 59 26.95 14.92 31.01
N LEU A 60 26.99 13.79 30.29
CA LEU A 60 27.79 12.64 30.69
C LEU A 60 29.23 12.82 30.17
N THR A 61 30.20 12.84 31.10
CA THR A 61 31.62 13.17 30.77
C THR A 61 32.57 12.00 30.81
N ASN A 62 32.06 10.76 30.90
CA ASN A 62 32.91 9.55 30.85
C ASN A 62 33.66 9.47 29.51
N LEU A 63 34.85 8.87 29.50
CA LEU A 63 35.89 8.94 28.46
C LEU A 63 35.41 8.82 27.00
N SER A 64 34.41 7.99 26.69
CA SER A 64 33.90 7.76 25.33
C SER A 64 32.58 8.44 25.03
N VAL A 65 31.85 8.94 26.03
CA VAL A 65 30.49 9.46 25.90
C VAL A 65 30.44 10.76 25.10
N PRO A 66 31.32 11.75 25.28
CA PRO A 66 31.30 12.96 24.45
C PRO A 66 31.50 12.68 22.96
N LEU A 67 32.32 11.73 22.60
CA LEU A 67 32.54 11.31 21.20
C LEU A 67 31.26 10.65 20.65
N MET A 68 30.62 9.78 21.46
CA MET A 68 29.35 9.14 21.05
C MET A 68 28.23 10.18 20.85
N ASN A 69 28.14 11.19 21.73
CA ASN A 69 27.17 12.29 21.60
C ASN A 69 27.42 13.14 20.33
N GLN A 70 28.69 13.46 20.02
CA GLN A 70 29.07 14.15 18.80
C GLN A 70 28.70 13.36 17.55
N ILE A 71 29.11 12.08 17.48
CA ILE A 71 28.78 11.20 16.35
C ILE A 71 27.26 11.03 16.22
N GLY A 72 26.56 10.84 17.34
CA GLY A 72 25.11 10.71 17.38
C GLY A 72 24.40 11.92 16.77
N ASN A 73 24.71 13.12 17.25
CA ASN A 73 24.12 14.34 16.70
C ASN A 73 24.51 14.59 15.24
N PHE A 74 25.79 14.38 14.86
CA PHE A 74 26.20 14.48 13.46
C PHE A 74 25.40 13.56 12.56
N MET A 75 25.30 12.27 12.91
CA MET A 75 24.55 11.28 12.14
C MET A 75 23.04 11.58 12.14
N LEU A 76 22.48 12.08 13.25
CA LEU A 76 21.07 12.48 13.32
C LEU A 76 20.75 13.56 12.28
N PHE A 77 21.55 14.64 12.21
CA PHE A 77 21.35 15.71 11.23
C PHE A 77 21.71 15.30 9.80
N ALA A 78 22.65 14.37 9.62
CA ALA A 78 22.99 13.83 8.31
C ALA A 78 21.90 12.91 7.74
N LEU A 79 21.30 12.05 8.58
CA LEU A 79 20.35 11.02 8.14
C LEU A 79 18.87 11.43 8.22
N ASN A 80 18.52 12.48 8.97
CA ASN A 80 17.12 12.89 9.20
C ASN A 80 16.37 13.22 7.89
N LEU A 81 17.09 13.58 6.83
CA LEU A 81 16.52 13.85 5.51
C LEU A 81 16.13 12.57 4.75
N ALA A 82 16.75 11.42 5.06
CA ALA A 82 16.52 10.18 4.31
C ALA A 82 15.06 9.69 4.35
N PRO A 83 14.35 9.66 5.50
CA PRO A 83 12.95 9.29 5.53
C PRO A 83 12.05 10.21 4.69
N SER A 84 12.33 11.52 4.68
CA SER A 84 11.54 12.50 3.93
C SER A 84 11.66 12.28 2.42
N LEU A 85 12.87 12.00 1.93
CA LEU A 85 13.13 11.71 0.52
C LEU A 85 12.55 10.34 0.11
N LEU A 86 12.75 9.31 0.92
CA LEU A 86 12.19 7.99 0.67
C LEU A 86 10.65 8.02 0.65
N TRP A 87 10.05 8.82 1.53
CA TRP A 87 8.61 9.06 1.55
C TRP A 87 8.12 9.71 0.26
N LEU A 88 8.79 10.77 -0.19
CA LEU A 88 8.46 11.43 -1.46
C LEU A 88 8.50 10.44 -2.63
N LEU A 89 9.57 9.64 -2.72
CA LEU A 89 9.70 8.61 -3.76
C LEU A 89 8.59 7.54 -3.66
N TYR A 90 8.24 7.14 -2.44
CA TYR A 90 7.16 6.17 -2.18
C TYR A 90 5.81 6.70 -2.67
N VAL A 91 5.45 7.94 -2.30
CA VAL A 91 4.20 8.58 -2.71
C VAL A 91 4.13 8.73 -4.23
N VAL A 92 5.18 9.24 -4.86
CA VAL A 92 5.25 9.38 -6.33
C VAL A 92 5.07 8.02 -7.02
N TYR A 93 5.72 6.97 -6.53
CA TYR A 93 5.54 5.63 -7.08
C TYR A 93 4.11 5.11 -6.91
N GLN A 94 3.49 5.34 -5.76
CA GLN A 94 2.11 4.90 -5.50
C GLN A 94 1.06 5.62 -6.37
N ILE A 95 1.34 6.85 -6.80
CA ILE A 95 0.44 7.66 -7.64
C ILE A 95 0.59 7.31 -9.12
N TYR A 96 1.83 7.20 -9.60
CA TYR A 96 2.11 7.08 -11.03
C TYR A 96 2.43 5.64 -11.49
N GLY A 97 2.86 4.74 -10.59
CA GLY A 97 3.15 3.33 -10.89
C GLY A 97 4.40 3.06 -11.73
N GLU A 98 5.15 4.10 -12.13
CA GLU A 98 6.24 4.00 -13.07
C GLU A 98 7.62 4.11 -12.41
N ILE A 99 8.44 3.06 -12.53
CA ILE A 99 9.84 3.08 -12.07
C ILE A 99 10.69 4.11 -12.81
N LYS A 100 10.35 4.44 -14.05
CA LYS A 100 11.06 5.47 -14.84
C LYS A 100 11.01 6.84 -14.17
N ILE A 101 9.89 7.21 -13.58
CA ILE A 101 9.73 8.48 -12.85
C ILE A 101 10.62 8.48 -11.61
N ILE A 102 10.66 7.37 -10.87
CA ILE A 102 11.51 7.24 -9.69
C ILE A 102 13.00 7.37 -10.06
N LYS A 103 13.44 6.74 -11.15
CA LYS A 103 14.83 6.88 -11.64
C LYS A 103 15.17 8.33 -12.00
N LYS A 104 14.23 9.10 -12.57
CA LYS A 104 14.42 10.53 -12.85
C LYS A 104 14.53 11.38 -11.58
N LEU A 105 13.77 11.04 -10.54
CA LEU A 105 13.79 11.75 -9.26
C LEU A 105 14.96 11.32 -8.36
N ALA A 106 15.56 10.18 -8.60
CA ALA A 106 16.66 9.67 -7.78
C ALA A 106 17.88 10.60 -7.82
N ALA A 107 18.28 11.12 -8.98
CA ALA A 107 19.43 12.01 -9.10
C ALA A 107 19.24 13.33 -8.32
N PRO A 108 18.13 14.08 -8.48
CA PRO A 108 17.91 15.28 -7.66
C PRO A 108 17.74 14.96 -6.16
N ALA A 109 17.17 13.80 -5.78
CA ALA A 109 17.07 13.39 -4.38
C ALA A 109 18.44 13.11 -3.78
N ILE A 110 19.32 12.42 -4.50
CA ILE A 110 20.71 12.17 -4.08
C ILE A 110 21.49 13.50 -3.98
N ALA A 111 21.32 14.40 -4.93
CA ALA A 111 21.96 15.72 -4.88
C ALA A 111 21.49 16.53 -3.65
N TYR A 112 20.19 16.51 -3.36
CA TYR A 112 19.62 17.18 -2.19
C TYR A 112 20.16 16.58 -0.87
N PHE A 113 20.29 15.26 -0.80
CA PHE A 113 20.91 14.58 0.33
C PHE A 113 22.40 14.91 0.47
N ALA A 114 23.15 14.96 -0.64
CA ALA A 114 24.56 15.30 -0.64
C ALA A 114 24.79 16.75 -0.17
N ILE A 115 23.96 17.69 -0.59
CA ILE A 115 23.99 19.09 -0.11
C ILE A 115 23.75 19.12 1.42
N ASN A 116 22.76 18.38 1.93
CA ASN A 116 22.53 18.29 3.36
C ASN A 116 23.78 17.79 4.11
N LEU A 117 24.41 16.74 3.59
CA LEU A 117 25.61 16.18 4.22
C LEU A 117 26.76 17.18 4.26
N ILE A 118 26.98 17.92 3.16
CA ILE A 118 27.99 18.99 3.09
C ILE A 118 27.72 20.06 4.15
N VAL A 119 26.45 20.50 4.25
CA VAL A 119 26.04 21.52 5.22
C VAL A 119 26.25 21.03 6.66
N VAL A 120 25.93 19.76 6.96
CA VAL A 120 26.16 19.17 8.29
C VAL A 120 27.64 19.03 8.61
N ILE A 121 28.49 18.73 7.62
CA ILE A 121 29.96 18.73 7.79
C ILE A 121 30.46 20.15 8.12
N ILE A 122 29.98 21.17 7.40
CA ILE A 122 30.33 22.58 7.68
C ILE A 122 29.89 22.99 9.08
N ASN A 123 28.74 22.46 9.57
CA ASN A 123 28.25 22.72 10.92
C ASN A 123 29.23 22.28 12.02
N LEU A 124 30.06 21.27 11.78
CA LEU A 124 31.09 20.84 12.77
C LEU A 124 32.07 21.96 13.12
N PHE A 125 32.28 22.91 12.18
CA PHE A 125 33.23 24.03 12.35
C PHE A 125 32.52 25.32 12.86
N TYR A 126 31.29 25.53 12.48
CA TYR A 126 30.58 26.82 12.71
C TYR A 126 29.43 26.73 13.71
N GLY A 127 28.92 25.55 14.04
CA GLY A 127 27.86 25.35 15.06
C GLY A 127 26.53 26.03 14.75
N PHE A 128 26.19 26.29 13.48
CA PHE A 128 24.97 27.04 13.15
C PHE A 128 23.68 26.22 13.28
N TYR A 129 23.71 24.90 13.09
CA TYR A 129 22.56 24.02 13.36
C TYR A 129 22.50 23.58 14.82
N TYR A 130 23.64 23.17 15.35
CA TYR A 130 23.84 22.75 16.74
C TYR A 130 25.30 22.87 17.14
N SER A 131 25.55 22.98 18.42
CA SER A 131 26.88 22.88 19.01
C SER A 131 26.85 22.00 20.25
N ILE A 132 27.99 21.40 20.61
CA ILE A 132 28.20 20.64 21.83
C ILE A 132 29.38 21.28 22.54
N ASP A 133 29.16 21.72 23.77
CA ASP A 133 30.17 22.39 24.57
C ASP A 133 31.19 21.43 25.19
N ALA A 134 32.21 21.99 25.90
CA ALA A 134 33.23 21.22 26.58
C ALA A 134 32.68 20.32 27.70
N ASN A 135 31.49 20.63 28.22
CA ASN A 135 30.81 19.84 29.26
C ASN A 135 29.88 18.77 28.64
N ASN A 136 30.01 18.52 27.34
CA ASN A 136 29.16 17.59 26.57
C ASN A 136 27.68 17.94 26.61
N VAL A 137 27.33 19.24 26.58
CA VAL A 137 25.95 19.73 26.58
C VAL A 137 25.59 20.20 25.15
N TYR A 138 24.53 19.64 24.60
CA TYR A 138 23.97 20.03 23.29
C TYR A 138 23.22 21.36 23.41
N SER A 139 23.40 22.24 22.44
CA SER A 139 22.63 23.45 22.26
C SER A 139 22.21 23.65 20.80
N ARG A 140 21.01 24.19 20.59
CA ARG A 140 20.52 24.54 19.25
C ARG A 140 21.23 25.76 18.74
N GLY A 141 21.76 25.67 17.53
CA GLY A 141 22.36 26.82 16.84
C GLY A 141 21.32 27.77 16.24
N PRO A 142 21.74 28.95 15.77
CA PRO A 142 20.84 30.00 15.25
C PRO A 142 20.06 29.56 14.00
N ALA A 143 20.58 28.63 13.21
CA ALA A 143 19.92 28.12 12.01
C ALA A 143 19.23 26.76 12.22
N TYR A 144 19.00 26.34 13.47
CA TYR A 144 18.28 25.08 13.78
C TYR A 144 16.93 24.99 13.05
N ALA A 145 16.13 26.06 13.08
CA ALA A 145 14.83 26.10 12.39
C ALA A 145 14.95 25.86 10.88
N VAL A 146 16.01 26.36 10.26
CA VAL A 146 16.29 26.14 8.83
C VAL A 146 16.55 24.64 8.56
N SER A 147 17.30 23.96 9.42
CA SER A 147 17.55 22.51 9.28
C SER A 147 16.25 21.71 9.34
N VAL A 148 15.32 22.07 10.23
CA VAL A 148 14.01 21.41 10.37
C VAL A 148 13.17 21.61 9.11
N VAL A 149 13.06 22.85 8.60
CA VAL A 149 12.32 23.16 7.37
C VAL A 149 12.94 22.45 6.17
N TRP A 150 14.28 22.44 6.07
CA TRP A 150 15.02 21.72 5.03
C TRP A 150 14.69 20.24 5.01
N THR A 151 14.67 19.60 6.17
CA THR A 151 14.37 18.18 6.32
C THR A 151 12.91 17.85 5.98
N LEU A 152 11.97 18.74 6.32
CA LEU A 152 10.53 18.52 6.08
C LEU A 152 10.08 18.88 4.65
N LEU A 153 10.89 19.61 3.87
CA LEU A 153 10.51 20.09 2.54
C LEU A 153 10.05 18.95 1.61
N PRO A 154 10.75 17.79 1.48
CA PRO A 154 10.25 16.69 0.65
C PRO A 154 8.91 16.12 1.13
N MET A 155 8.61 16.15 2.43
CA MET A 155 7.30 15.74 2.96
C MET A 155 6.20 16.73 2.58
N ILE A 156 6.49 18.04 2.62
CA ILE A 156 5.57 19.08 2.16
C ILE A 156 5.29 18.92 0.67
N VAL A 157 6.32 18.67 -0.14
CA VAL A 157 6.18 18.40 -1.58
C VAL A 157 5.32 17.16 -1.82
N SER A 158 5.51 16.08 -1.04
CA SER A 158 4.70 14.87 -1.16
C SER A 158 3.22 15.12 -0.81
N PHE A 159 2.95 15.96 0.19
CA PHE A 159 1.60 16.38 0.55
C PHE A 159 0.91 17.15 -0.58
N VAL A 160 1.62 18.12 -1.20
CA VAL A 160 1.10 18.88 -2.35
C VAL A 160 0.81 17.94 -3.54
N ILE A 161 1.74 17.03 -3.88
CA ILE A 161 1.55 16.05 -4.96
C ILE A 161 0.33 15.17 -4.67
N THR A 162 0.15 14.69 -3.44
CA THR A 162 -1.00 13.91 -3.02
C THR A 162 -2.30 14.68 -3.19
N SER A 163 -2.32 15.93 -2.74
CA SER A 163 -3.51 16.80 -2.79
C SER A 163 -3.95 17.10 -4.24
N ILE A 164 -3.00 17.39 -5.14
CA ILE A 164 -3.27 17.63 -6.57
C ILE A 164 -3.81 16.35 -7.23
N ASN A 165 -3.32 15.18 -6.85
CA ASN A 165 -3.69 13.90 -7.47
C ASN A 165 -4.76 13.14 -6.68
N HIS A 166 -5.52 13.77 -5.79
CA HIS A 166 -6.50 13.11 -4.91
C HIS A 166 -7.51 12.22 -5.66
N LYS A 167 -7.90 12.59 -6.88
CA LYS A 167 -8.82 11.82 -7.73
C LYS A 167 -8.24 10.50 -8.24
N ARG A 168 -6.91 10.35 -8.28
CA ARG A 168 -6.20 9.14 -8.72
C ARG A 168 -5.88 8.17 -7.61
N ILE A 169 -6.08 8.59 -6.36
CA ILE A 169 -5.67 7.85 -5.18
C ILE A 169 -6.91 7.30 -4.46
N ASP A 170 -6.86 6.04 -4.05
CA ASP A 170 -7.89 5.46 -3.18
C ASP A 170 -7.99 6.26 -1.88
N TYR A 171 -9.20 6.55 -1.39
CA TYR A 171 -9.45 7.34 -0.18
C TYR A 171 -8.62 6.89 1.03
N ARG A 172 -8.44 5.59 1.22
CA ARG A 172 -7.62 5.05 2.31
C ARG A 172 -6.15 5.38 2.17
N LYS A 173 -5.61 5.25 0.94
CA LYS A 173 -4.23 5.65 0.64
C LYS A 173 -4.07 7.16 0.76
N PHE A 174 -5.06 7.91 0.29
CA PHE A 174 -5.06 9.36 0.40
C PHE A 174 -4.93 9.80 1.86
N SER A 175 -5.75 9.25 2.77
CA SER A 175 -5.65 9.57 4.20
C SER A 175 -4.27 9.24 4.78
N ALA A 176 -3.71 8.05 4.49
CA ALA A 176 -2.37 7.68 4.95
C ALA A 176 -1.29 8.63 4.39
N PHE A 177 -1.40 9.06 3.13
CA PHE A 177 -0.44 9.96 2.48
C PHE A 177 -0.53 11.39 2.99
N VAL A 178 -1.70 11.83 3.43
CA VAL A 178 -1.89 13.11 4.10
C VAL A 178 -1.39 13.07 5.55
N PHE A 179 -1.71 12.00 6.29
CA PHE A 179 -1.34 11.90 7.71
C PHE A 179 0.16 11.64 7.93
N PHE A 180 0.85 10.97 7.00
CA PHE A 180 2.28 10.70 7.17
C PHE A 180 3.12 11.98 7.34
N PRO A 181 3.03 13.00 6.48
CA PRO A 181 3.78 14.24 6.69
C PRO A 181 3.24 15.11 7.83
N THR A 182 1.95 15.02 8.16
CA THR A 182 1.35 15.89 9.21
C THR A 182 1.88 15.56 10.59
N ALA A 183 2.08 14.29 10.95
CA ALA A 183 2.55 13.90 12.27
C ALA A 183 3.95 14.45 12.60
N PRO A 184 5.01 14.29 11.77
CA PRO A 184 6.32 14.89 12.03
C PRO A 184 6.30 16.42 11.92
N ILE A 185 5.43 17.05 11.12
CA ILE A 185 5.27 18.51 11.10
C ILE A 185 4.73 19.00 12.45
N ILE A 186 3.69 18.35 12.99
CA ILE A 186 3.17 18.67 14.34
C ILE A 186 4.27 18.44 15.39
N GLY A 187 5.00 17.32 15.31
CA GLY A 187 6.13 17.02 16.19
C GLY A 187 7.22 18.09 16.13
N ALA A 188 7.53 18.61 14.93
CA ALA A 188 8.48 19.69 14.74
C ALA A 188 8.00 21.00 15.39
N VAL A 189 6.74 21.38 15.19
CA VAL A 189 6.15 22.57 15.83
C VAL A 189 6.22 22.43 17.36
N LEU A 190 5.80 21.30 17.90
CA LEU A 190 5.85 21.06 19.35
C LEU A 190 7.28 21.08 19.88
N SER A 191 8.27 20.64 19.12
CA SER A 191 9.68 20.64 19.53
C SER A 191 10.26 22.04 19.76
N PHE A 192 9.67 23.08 19.16
CA PHE A 192 10.06 24.48 19.47
C PHE A 192 9.63 24.92 20.86
N PHE A 193 8.52 24.37 21.38
CA PHE A 193 8.00 24.71 22.70
C PHE A 193 8.55 23.79 23.82
N THR A 194 9.08 22.63 23.44
CA THR A 194 9.58 21.62 24.39
C THR A 194 11.08 21.40 24.19
N TYR A 195 11.88 22.20 24.89
CA TYR A 195 13.33 22.02 24.90
C TYR A 195 13.72 20.75 25.66
N GLY A 196 14.57 19.92 25.05
CA GLY A 196 15.10 18.73 25.74
C GLY A 196 14.38 17.41 25.45
N TYR A 197 13.20 17.41 24.81
CA TYR A 197 12.48 16.20 24.46
C TYR A 197 12.57 15.91 22.94
N SER A 198 12.80 14.63 22.60
CA SER A 198 12.72 14.16 21.20
C SER A 198 11.27 13.88 20.84
N ILE A 199 10.54 14.86 20.28
CA ILE A 199 9.13 14.70 19.91
C ILE A 199 8.99 14.34 18.43
N ILE A 200 9.89 14.81 17.56
CA ILE A 200 9.82 14.60 16.10
C ILE A 200 9.89 13.11 15.75
N LEU A 201 10.83 12.36 16.35
CA LEU A 201 10.99 10.93 16.03
C LEU A 201 9.80 10.07 16.48
N PRO A 202 9.28 10.18 17.73
CA PRO A 202 8.05 9.48 18.12
C PRO A 202 6.84 9.85 17.28
N SER A 203 6.71 11.11 16.82
CA SER A 203 5.64 11.50 15.90
C SER A 203 5.78 10.83 14.53
N MET A 204 6.99 10.61 14.04
CA MET A 204 7.23 9.82 12.83
C MET A 204 6.80 8.36 13.01
N LEU A 205 6.95 7.75 14.18
CA LEU A 205 6.48 6.40 14.43
C LEU A 205 4.98 6.26 14.16
N ILE A 206 4.17 7.24 14.58
CA ILE A 206 2.73 7.26 14.31
C ILE A 206 2.49 7.21 12.79
N ALA A 207 3.25 7.99 12.02
CA ALA A 207 3.18 8.00 10.56
C ALA A 207 3.52 6.62 9.96
N TYR A 208 4.58 5.96 10.44
CA TYR A 208 4.95 4.60 10.01
C TYR A 208 3.84 3.58 10.27
N ILE A 209 3.22 3.63 11.45
CA ILE A 209 2.11 2.73 11.81
C ILE A 209 0.92 2.93 10.86
N LEU A 210 0.53 4.18 10.58
CA LEU A 210 -0.60 4.49 9.70
C LEU A 210 -0.36 3.97 8.27
N VAL A 211 0.84 4.15 7.73
CA VAL A 211 1.19 3.62 6.39
C VAL A 211 1.21 2.10 6.40
N PHE A 212 1.78 1.48 7.43
CA PHE A 212 1.81 0.03 7.57
C PHE A 212 0.39 -0.57 7.59
N LEU A 213 -0.53 0.00 8.36
CA LEU A 213 -1.93 -0.42 8.40
C LEU A 213 -2.62 -0.23 7.05
N SER A 214 -2.29 0.85 6.32
CA SER A 214 -2.80 1.08 4.96
C SER A 214 -2.31 0.00 3.99
N ILE A 215 -1.02 -0.37 4.03
CA ILE A 215 -0.44 -1.44 3.20
C ILE A 215 -1.06 -2.80 3.55
N GLN A 216 -1.20 -3.13 4.82
CA GLN A 216 -1.85 -4.38 5.25
C GLN A 216 -3.31 -4.46 4.77
N SER A 217 -4.03 -3.34 4.78
CA SER A 217 -5.39 -3.25 4.23
C SER A 217 -5.44 -3.52 2.72
N ASP A 218 -4.38 -3.18 1.97
CA ASP A 218 -4.29 -3.45 0.53
C ASP A 218 -4.02 -4.94 0.22
N THR A 219 -3.23 -5.62 1.03
CA THR A 219 -2.98 -7.08 0.89
C THR A 219 -4.24 -7.90 1.17
N MET A 220 -5.20 -7.37 1.92
CA MET A 220 -6.50 -8.02 2.15
C MET A 220 -7.50 -7.86 0.97
N ARG A 221 -7.07 -7.39 -0.21
CA ARG A 221 -7.96 -7.25 -1.40
C ARG A 221 -8.13 -8.53 -2.18
N LEU A 222 -7.21 -9.46 -2.04
CA LEU A 222 -7.23 -10.70 -2.79
C LEU A 222 -7.93 -11.80 -1.97
N ASP A 223 -8.57 -12.71 -2.68
CA ASP A 223 -8.99 -14.01 -2.14
C ASP A 223 -7.74 -14.86 -1.90
N TYR A 224 -7.58 -15.37 -0.69
CA TYR A 224 -6.37 -16.07 -0.25
C TYR A 224 -6.10 -17.36 -1.05
N LEU A 225 -7.16 -18.01 -1.53
CA LEU A 225 -7.06 -19.27 -2.26
C LEU A 225 -6.76 -19.04 -3.73
N THR A 226 -7.56 -18.22 -4.39
CA THR A 226 -7.57 -18.08 -5.84
C THR A 226 -6.66 -16.97 -6.38
N GLY A 227 -6.27 -16.01 -5.52
CA GLY A 227 -5.45 -14.86 -5.91
C GLY A 227 -6.14 -13.89 -6.88
N VAL A 228 -7.47 -13.99 -7.08
CA VAL A 228 -8.30 -12.94 -7.66
C VAL A 228 -8.75 -11.97 -6.58
N PHE A 229 -9.40 -10.87 -6.93
CA PHE A 229 -9.94 -9.97 -5.92
C PHE A 229 -11.03 -10.68 -5.08
N ASN A 230 -11.17 -10.27 -3.82
CA ASN A 230 -12.25 -10.75 -2.98
C ASN A 230 -13.51 -9.89 -3.14
N ARG A 231 -14.64 -10.38 -2.61
CA ARG A 231 -15.92 -9.70 -2.61
C ARG A 231 -15.84 -8.26 -2.11
N ARG A 232 -15.12 -8.01 -1.00
CA ARG A 232 -14.99 -6.68 -0.41
C ARG A 232 -14.32 -5.69 -1.35
N HIS A 233 -13.29 -6.12 -2.08
CA HIS A 233 -12.63 -5.27 -3.08
C HIS A 233 -13.57 -4.94 -4.24
N LEU A 234 -14.28 -5.94 -4.75
CA LEU A 234 -15.26 -5.78 -5.82
C LEU A 234 -16.35 -4.78 -5.46
N GLU A 235 -16.97 -4.92 -4.29
CA GLU A 235 -18.02 -4.01 -3.82
C GLU A 235 -17.51 -2.56 -3.71
N ASN A 236 -16.30 -2.37 -3.16
CA ASN A 236 -15.68 -1.05 -3.09
C ASN A 236 -15.33 -0.46 -4.47
N PHE A 237 -14.94 -1.32 -5.41
CA PHE A 237 -14.69 -0.92 -6.80
C PHE A 237 -15.99 -0.45 -7.48
N LEU A 238 -17.05 -1.23 -7.37
CA LEU A 238 -18.36 -0.90 -7.96
C LEU A 238 -18.97 0.37 -7.36
N ARG A 239 -18.92 0.57 -6.04
CA ARG A 239 -19.40 1.80 -5.39
C ARG A 239 -18.74 3.05 -5.98
N ARG A 240 -17.41 3.00 -6.20
CA ARG A 240 -16.67 4.11 -6.82
C ARG A 240 -17.06 4.28 -8.28
N LYS A 241 -17.09 3.17 -9.02
CA LYS A 241 -17.41 3.18 -10.45
C LYS A 241 -18.78 3.75 -10.74
N ILE A 242 -19.79 3.39 -9.95
CA ILE A 242 -21.15 3.91 -10.05
C ILE A 242 -21.23 5.40 -9.70
N GLY A 243 -20.37 5.89 -8.78
CA GLY A 243 -20.28 7.30 -8.42
C GLY A 243 -19.57 8.19 -9.45
N GLU A 244 -18.96 7.63 -10.50
CA GLU A 244 -18.33 8.40 -11.58
C GLU A 244 -19.38 9.02 -12.51
N ASN A 245 -19.01 10.17 -13.15
CA ASN A 245 -19.83 10.74 -14.19
C ASN A 245 -19.80 9.82 -15.43
N ASN A 246 -20.95 9.30 -15.84
CA ASN A 246 -21.12 8.42 -16.99
C ASN A 246 -20.32 7.11 -16.93
N PRO A 247 -20.57 6.25 -15.94
CA PRO A 247 -19.86 4.99 -15.80
C PRO A 247 -20.28 4.02 -16.93
N SER A 248 -19.30 3.59 -17.73
CA SER A 248 -19.49 2.56 -18.76
C SER A 248 -18.83 1.27 -18.30
N PHE A 249 -19.61 0.29 -17.89
CA PHE A 249 -19.11 -1.03 -17.52
C PHE A 249 -20.19 -2.11 -17.65
N ALA A 250 -19.74 -3.35 -17.68
CA ALA A 250 -20.62 -4.50 -17.58
C ALA A 250 -20.17 -5.42 -16.44
N GLY A 251 -21.14 -6.14 -15.87
CA GLY A 251 -20.93 -7.19 -14.88
C GLY A 251 -21.26 -8.56 -15.46
N ILE A 252 -20.44 -9.56 -15.09
CA ILE A 252 -20.67 -10.97 -15.41
C ILE A 252 -20.55 -11.73 -14.10
N MET A 253 -21.64 -12.38 -13.66
CA MET A 253 -21.64 -13.29 -12.52
C MET A 253 -21.51 -14.72 -13.03
N LEU A 254 -20.67 -15.52 -12.37
CA LEU A 254 -20.44 -16.91 -12.73
C LEU A 254 -20.52 -17.78 -11.47
N ASP A 255 -21.09 -18.95 -11.62
CA ASP A 255 -21.18 -19.99 -10.58
C ASP A 255 -20.71 -21.34 -11.20
N ILE A 256 -19.76 -22.01 -10.54
CA ILE A 256 -19.23 -23.28 -11.04
C ILE A 256 -20.29 -24.37 -10.88
N ASP A 257 -20.69 -24.97 -12.00
CA ASP A 257 -21.73 -26.00 -12.04
C ASP A 257 -21.30 -27.23 -11.24
N SER A 258 -22.20 -27.71 -10.36
CA SER A 258 -22.00 -28.92 -9.56
C SER A 258 -20.75 -28.91 -8.66
N TYR A 259 -20.25 -27.74 -8.23
CA TYR A 259 -19.04 -27.63 -7.41
C TYR A 259 -19.12 -28.43 -6.10
N LYS A 260 -20.29 -28.48 -5.46
CA LYS A 260 -20.50 -29.33 -4.28
C LYS A 260 -20.24 -30.79 -4.59
N LYS A 261 -20.74 -31.32 -5.74
CA LYS A 261 -20.51 -32.68 -6.19
C LYS A 261 -19.03 -32.97 -6.42
N ILE A 262 -18.28 -32.01 -6.96
CA ILE A 262 -16.82 -32.13 -7.10
C ILE A 262 -16.15 -32.29 -5.74
N ASN A 263 -16.55 -31.51 -4.73
CA ASN A 263 -16.02 -31.68 -3.37
C ASN A 263 -16.39 -33.01 -2.73
N ASP A 264 -17.63 -33.44 -2.89
CA ASP A 264 -18.14 -34.68 -2.30
C ASP A 264 -17.48 -35.93 -2.91
N GLU A 265 -17.18 -35.93 -4.24
CA GLU A 265 -16.61 -37.08 -4.95
C GLU A 265 -15.05 -37.08 -4.93
N TYR A 266 -14.40 -35.93 -5.00
CA TYR A 266 -12.94 -35.83 -5.16
C TYR A 266 -12.22 -35.15 -3.99
N GLY A 267 -12.97 -34.71 -2.99
CA GLY A 267 -12.45 -34.06 -1.78
C GLY A 267 -12.16 -32.55 -1.96
N HIS A 268 -12.16 -31.84 -0.83
CA HIS A 268 -12.01 -30.38 -0.79
C HIS A 268 -10.70 -29.87 -1.39
N LEU A 269 -9.59 -30.62 -1.29
CA LEU A 269 -8.31 -30.20 -1.88
C LEU A 269 -8.38 -30.14 -3.40
N VAL A 270 -9.10 -31.08 -4.05
CA VAL A 270 -9.32 -31.08 -5.50
C VAL A 270 -10.27 -29.94 -5.88
N GLY A 271 -11.32 -29.70 -5.09
CA GLY A 271 -12.21 -28.57 -5.28
C GLY A 271 -11.48 -27.21 -5.17
N ASP A 272 -10.62 -27.03 -4.17
CA ASP A 272 -9.82 -25.84 -3.99
C ASP A 272 -8.89 -25.62 -5.20
N GLN A 273 -8.24 -26.67 -5.70
CA GLN A 273 -7.41 -26.58 -6.89
C GLN A 273 -8.23 -26.25 -8.15
N ALA A 274 -9.46 -26.76 -8.26
CA ALA A 274 -10.39 -26.43 -9.33
C ALA A 274 -10.77 -24.94 -9.30
N LEU A 275 -11.03 -24.36 -8.12
CA LEU A 275 -11.25 -22.91 -7.94
C LEU A 275 -10.06 -22.08 -8.39
N VAL A 276 -8.84 -22.49 -8.02
CA VAL A 276 -7.59 -21.79 -8.42
C VAL A 276 -7.42 -21.80 -9.94
N ASP A 277 -7.66 -22.94 -10.57
CA ASP A 277 -7.53 -23.08 -12.01
C ASP A 277 -8.63 -22.32 -12.76
N PHE A 278 -9.87 -22.37 -12.27
CA PHE A 278 -10.98 -21.60 -12.82
C PHE A 278 -10.70 -20.09 -12.76
N ALA A 279 -10.21 -19.59 -11.62
CA ALA A 279 -9.80 -18.20 -11.48
C ALA A 279 -8.70 -17.80 -12.49
N ARG A 280 -7.75 -18.70 -12.79
CA ARG A 280 -6.73 -18.47 -13.84
C ARG A 280 -7.33 -18.41 -15.24
N VAL A 281 -8.32 -19.26 -15.51
CA VAL A 281 -9.05 -19.22 -16.79
C VAL A 281 -9.75 -17.88 -16.93
N LEU A 282 -10.48 -17.43 -15.93
CA LEU A 282 -11.18 -16.15 -15.95
C LEU A 282 -10.21 -14.98 -16.14
N LYS A 283 -9.07 -14.97 -15.43
CA LYS A 283 -8.03 -13.92 -15.59
C LYS A 283 -7.44 -13.85 -17.01
N LYS A 284 -7.36 -14.97 -17.71
CA LYS A 284 -6.88 -15.01 -19.11
C LYS A 284 -7.90 -14.52 -20.12
N SER A 285 -9.17 -14.57 -19.76
CA SER A 285 -10.29 -14.21 -20.63
C SER A 285 -10.65 -12.73 -20.60
N VAL A 286 -9.95 -11.93 -19.77
CA VAL A 286 -10.28 -10.51 -19.56
C VAL A 286 -9.03 -9.64 -19.70
N GLY A 287 -9.22 -8.36 -19.95
CA GLY A 287 -8.13 -7.39 -20.07
C GLY A 287 -7.46 -7.05 -18.73
N VAL A 288 -6.28 -6.43 -18.82
CA VAL A 288 -5.46 -6.05 -17.64
C VAL A 288 -6.18 -5.08 -16.70
N ASN A 289 -7.11 -4.27 -17.22
CA ASN A 289 -7.85 -3.28 -16.46
C ASN A 289 -9.20 -3.79 -15.94
N ASP A 290 -9.58 -5.02 -16.31
CA ASP A 290 -10.83 -5.64 -15.88
C ASP A 290 -10.65 -6.28 -14.48
N VAL A 291 -11.72 -6.35 -13.73
CA VAL A 291 -11.72 -6.85 -12.35
C VAL A 291 -12.32 -8.24 -12.33
N VAL A 292 -11.55 -9.23 -11.87
CA VAL A 292 -12.03 -10.59 -11.57
C VAL A 292 -12.02 -10.77 -10.07
N ALA A 293 -13.16 -11.12 -9.48
CA ALA A 293 -13.29 -11.32 -8.04
C ALA A 293 -14.02 -12.64 -7.73
N ARG A 294 -13.62 -13.28 -6.61
CA ARG A 294 -14.39 -14.35 -6.00
C ARG A 294 -15.44 -13.73 -5.08
N TYR A 295 -16.71 -13.95 -5.41
CA TYR A 295 -17.84 -13.32 -4.72
C TYR A 295 -18.37 -14.17 -3.57
N GLY A 296 -18.40 -15.48 -3.75
CA GLY A 296 -18.85 -16.47 -2.78
C GLY A 296 -17.97 -17.72 -2.79
N GLY A 297 -18.49 -18.85 -2.34
CA GLY A 297 -17.79 -20.14 -2.31
C GLY A 297 -17.24 -20.55 -3.66
N ASP A 298 -18.12 -20.74 -4.63
CA ASP A 298 -17.89 -21.12 -6.04
C ASP A 298 -18.33 -20.05 -7.03
N GLU A 299 -18.70 -18.87 -6.52
CA GLU A 299 -19.18 -17.74 -7.31
C GLU A 299 -18.06 -16.75 -7.61
N PHE A 300 -18.01 -16.30 -8.85
CA PHE A 300 -17.10 -15.28 -9.34
C PHE A 300 -17.86 -14.13 -9.98
N MET A 301 -17.34 -12.93 -9.85
CA MET A 301 -17.86 -11.75 -10.56
C MET A 301 -16.75 -11.04 -11.30
N ILE A 302 -17.04 -10.67 -12.55
CA ILE A 302 -16.14 -9.94 -13.44
C ILE A 302 -16.76 -8.59 -13.76
N ILE A 303 -15.98 -7.52 -13.66
CA ILE A 303 -16.36 -6.19 -14.12
C ILE A 303 -15.41 -5.79 -15.24
N ILE A 304 -15.98 -5.50 -16.39
CA ILE A 304 -15.24 -5.09 -17.59
C ILE A 304 -15.59 -3.67 -18.01
N ALA A 305 -14.66 -2.97 -18.63
CA ALA A 305 -14.96 -1.73 -19.34
C ALA A 305 -15.69 -2.08 -20.64
N ALA A 306 -16.98 -1.79 -20.70
CA ALA A 306 -17.82 -2.05 -21.87
C ALA A 306 -18.85 -0.93 -22.03
N ASN A 307 -18.96 -0.42 -23.25
CA ASN A 307 -19.91 0.62 -23.62
C ASN A 307 -21.13 0.06 -24.35
N ASP A 308 -21.04 -1.18 -24.83
CA ASP A 308 -22.07 -1.85 -25.64
C ASP A 308 -22.17 -3.35 -25.34
N ALA A 309 -23.28 -3.93 -25.77
CA ALA A 309 -23.56 -5.36 -25.62
C ALA A 309 -22.59 -6.24 -26.44
N LYS A 310 -22.04 -5.73 -27.54
CA LYS A 310 -21.12 -6.48 -28.40
C LYS A 310 -19.79 -6.78 -27.69
N ARG A 311 -19.24 -5.79 -27.00
CA ARG A 311 -18.02 -5.98 -26.19
C ARG A 311 -18.27 -6.97 -25.03
N LEU A 312 -19.43 -6.85 -24.35
CA LEU A 312 -19.80 -7.78 -23.29
C LEU A 312 -19.91 -9.21 -23.81
N GLN A 313 -20.61 -9.41 -24.95
CA GLN A 313 -20.76 -10.73 -25.54
C GLN A 313 -19.42 -11.32 -25.97
N SER A 314 -18.54 -10.54 -26.57
CA SER A 314 -17.19 -10.99 -26.96
C SER A 314 -16.40 -11.53 -25.77
N VAL A 315 -16.47 -10.89 -24.61
CA VAL A 315 -15.78 -11.37 -23.39
C VAL A 315 -16.41 -12.66 -22.86
N VAL A 316 -17.73 -12.77 -22.90
CA VAL A 316 -18.43 -13.99 -22.49
C VAL A 316 -18.07 -15.16 -23.39
N ASP A 317 -17.98 -14.95 -24.70
CA ASP A 317 -17.59 -15.99 -25.66
C ASP A 317 -16.13 -16.40 -25.43
N GLU A 318 -15.23 -15.46 -25.13
CA GLU A 318 -13.84 -15.75 -24.78
C GLU A 318 -13.72 -16.55 -23.48
N ILE A 319 -14.54 -16.25 -22.45
CA ILE A 319 -14.61 -17.03 -21.22
C ILE A 319 -15.00 -18.48 -21.52
N LYS A 320 -16.09 -18.68 -22.29
CA LYS A 320 -16.57 -20.02 -22.66
C LYS A 320 -15.50 -20.81 -23.43
N GLU A 321 -14.90 -20.19 -24.43
CA GLU A 321 -13.83 -20.81 -25.23
C GLU A 321 -12.62 -21.21 -24.35
N ASN A 322 -12.21 -20.35 -23.42
CA ASN A 322 -11.10 -20.67 -22.52
C ASN A 322 -11.43 -21.76 -21.50
N ILE A 323 -12.69 -21.88 -21.06
CA ILE A 323 -13.17 -23.01 -20.25
C ILE A 323 -13.11 -24.30 -21.05
N GLU A 324 -13.59 -24.31 -22.30
CA GLU A 324 -13.53 -25.47 -23.20
C GLU A 324 -12.08 -25.88 -23.48
N LYS A 325 -11.19 -24.94 -23.79
CA LYS A 325 -9.75 -25.19 -23.98
C LYS A 325 -9.09 -25.74 -22.72
N PHE A 326 -9.54 -25.31 -21.54
CA PHE A 326 -9.06 -25.89 -20.28
C PHE A 326 -9.52 -27.32 -20.10
N ASN A 327 -10.80 -27.62 -20.32
CA ASN A 327 -11.38 -28.94 -20.20
C ASN A 327 -10.77 -29.94 -21.21
N ALA A 328 -10.46 -29.47 -22.44
CA ALA A 328 -9.81 -30.30 -23.46
C ALA A 328 -8.44 -30.86 -23.03
N LYS A 329 -7.77 -30.24 -22.07
CA LYS A 329 -6.49 -30.71 -21.47
C LYS A 329 -6.66 -31.92 -20.54
N LYS A 330 -7.90 -32.29 -20.21
CA LYS A 330 -8.25 -33.43 -19.33
C LYS A 330 -7.46 -33.47 -18.02
N LYS A 331 -7.25 -32.29 -17.41
CA LYS A 331 -6.52 -32.17 -16.14
C LYS A 331 -7.25 -32.87 -14.99
N TYR A 332 -8.57 -32.88 -15.04
CA TYR A 332 -9.45 -33.48 -14.03
C TYR A 332 -10.30 -34.60 -14.66
N PRO A 333 -10.79 -35.57 -13.86
CA PRO A 333 -11.74 -36.57 -14.31
C PRO A 333 -13.15 -36.01 -14.56
N PHE A 334 -13.36 -34.72 -14.28
CA PHE A 334 -14.60 -33.98 -14.51
C PHE A 334 -14.31 -32.74 -15.36
N SER A 335 -15.37 -32.15 -15.93
CA SER A 335 -15.29 -30.87 -16.66
C SER A 335 -15.70 -29.71 -15.74
N LEU A 336 -14.92 -28.62 -15.79
CA LEU A 336 -15.29 -27.37 -15.14
C LEU A 336 -16.21 -26.59 -16.08
N ASN A 337 -17.48 -26.45 -15.71
CA ASN A 337 -18.44 -25.60 -16.40
C ASN A 337 -18.97 -24.55 -15.44
N ALA A 338 -19.57 -23.49 -15.97
CA ALA A 338 -20.16 -22.44 -15.16
C ALA A 338 -21.42 -21.89 -15.80
N SER A 339 -22.41 -21.63 -14.96
CA SER A 339 -23.59 -20.85 -15.31
C SER A 339 -23.26 -19.37 -15.23
N LEU A 340 -23.70 -18.55 -16.22
CA LEU A 340 -23.37 -17.14 -16.33
C LEU A 340 -24.61 -16.26 -16.36
N GLY A 341 -24.53 -15.13 -15.67
CA GLY A 341 -25.44 -13.98 -15.85
C GLY A 341 -24.64 -12.75 -16.23
N GLN A 342 -25.13 -11.96 -17.18
CA GLN A 342 -24.41 -10.80 -17.69
C GLN A 342 -25.33 -9.60 -17.91
N ALA A 343 -24.84 -8.40 -17.59
CA ALA A 343 -25.58 -7.16 -17.85
C ALA A 343 -24.64 -5.95 -18.02
N LEU A 344 -25.07 -5.00 -18.84
CA LEU A 344 -24.51 -3.65 -18.87
C LEU A 344 -25.08 -2.83 -17.71
N TYR A 345 -24.23 -2.01 -17.10
CA TYR A 345 -24.71 -0.98 -16.19
C TYR A 345 -25.23 0.21 -16.99
N VAL A 346 -26.48 0.55 -16.80
CA VAL A 346 -27.14 1.66 -17.49
C VAL A 346 -27.30 2.85 -16.50
N PRO A 347 -26.51 3.93 -16.65
CA PRO A 347 -26.50 5.04 -15.70
C PRO A 347 -27.86 5.70 -15.51
N SER A 348 -28.72 5.75 -16.56
CA SER A 348 -30.06 6.34 -16.50
C SER A 348 -31.02 5.59 -15.57
N GLU A 349 -30.77 4.30 -15.30
CA GLU A 349 -31.57 3.51 -14.37
C GLU A 349 -31.24 3.80 -12.90
N LYS A 350 -30.15 4.52 -12.62
CA LYS A 350 -29.70 4.90 -11.27
C LYS A 350 -29.64 3.74 -10.27
N LYS A 351 -29.36 2.53 -10.74
CA LYS A 351 -29.23 1.36 -9.87
C LYS A 351 -28.08 1.54 -8.88
N THR A 352 -28.32 1.20 -7.62
CA THR A 352 -27.23 1.10 -6.63
C THR A 352 -26.35 -0.10 -6.94
N MET A 353 -25.19 -0.19 -6.29
CA MET A 353 -24.29 -1.34 -6.41
C MET A 353 -25.03 -2.65 -6.08
N GLU A 354 -25.77 -2.66 -4.99
CA GLU A 354 -26.51 -3.81 -4.51
C GLU A 354 -27.59 -4.24 -5.53
N GLN A 355 -28.32 -3.28 -6.08
CA GLN A 355 -29.36 -3.54 -7.10
C GLN A 355 -28.75 -4.08 -8.40
N PHE A 356 -27.57 -3.59 -8.80
CA PHE A 356 -26.90 -4.08 -9.99
C PHE A 356 -26.36 -5.50 -9.79
N ILE A 357 -25.72 -5.78 -8.66
CA ILE A 357 -25.24 -7.14 -8.35
C ILE A 357 -26.39 -8.14 -8.33
N ASN A 358 -27.47 -7.83 -7.60
CA ASN A 358 -28.64 -8.71 -7.53
C ASN A 358 -29.27 -8.94 -8.92
N TYR A 359 -29.30 -7.92 -9.77
CA TYR A 359 -29.80 -8.07 -11.13
C TYR A 359 -28.98 -9.04 -11.98
N VAL A 360 -27.63 -8.97 -11.90
CA VAL A 360 -26.75 -9.87 -12.63
C VAL A 360 -26.82 -11.30 -12.07
N ASP A 361 -26.96 -11.45 -10.75
CA ASP A 361 -27.15 -12.71 -10.05
C ASP A 361 -28.46 -13.39 -10.46
N ASP A 362 -29.58 -12.65 -10.51
CA ASP A 362 -30.88 -13.17 -11.00
C ASP A 362 -30.78 -13.74 -12.42
N LEU A 363 -30.01 -13.07 -13.29
CA LEU A 363 -29.76 -13.55 -14.66
C LEU A 363 -28.95 -14.84 -14.68
N MET A 364 -27.93 -14.95 -13.83
CA MET A 364 -27.14 -16.19 -13.67
C MET A 364 -28.01 -17.35 -13.16
N TYR A 365 -28.84 -17.09 -12.14
CA TYR A 365 -29.72 -18.10 -11.58
C TYR A 365 -30.76 -18.63 -12.59
N LYS A 366 -31.32 -17.77 -13.43
CA LYS A 366 -32.21 -18.17 -14.53
C LYS A 366 -31.48 -19.07 -15.54
N ASN A 367 -30.25 -18.73 -15.89
CA ASN A 367 -29.40 -19.54 -16.78
C ASN A 367 -29.09 -20.92 -16.16
N LYS A 368 -28.74 -20.94 -14.87
CA LYS A 368 -28.47 -22.19 -14.13
C LYS A 368 -29.67 -23.14 -14.13
N LYS A 369 -30.87 -22.63 -13.91
CA LYS A 369 -32.11 -23.45 -13.99
C LYS A 369 -32.32 -24.05 -15.39
N ASN A 370 -32.11 -23.26 -16.44
CA ASN A 370 -32.29 -23.72 -17.82
C ASN A 370 -31.27 -24.82 -18.18
N ASN A 371 -30.00 -24.67 -17.74
CA ASN A 371 -28.96 -25.69 -17.96
C ASN A 371 -29.25 -27.00 -17.21
N CYS A 372 -29.81 -26.94 -16.00
CA CYS A 372 -30.21 -28.13 -15.26
C CYS A 372 -31.35 -28.89 -15.96
N LEU A 373 -32.32 -28.20 -16.58
CA LEU A 373 -33.43 -28.82 -17.31
C LEU A 373 -33.01 -29.47 -18.64
N THR A 374 -31.97 -28.95 -19.29
CA THR A 374 -31.43 -29.52 -20.53
C THR A 374 -30.51 -30.73 -20.31
N ASN A 375 -29.84 -30.82 -19.17
CA ASN A 375 -28.95 -31.93 -18.81
C ASN A 375 -29.69 -33.10 -18.13
N SER A 376 -30.98 -32.97 -17.84
CA SER A 376 -31.85 -34.02 -17.27
C SER A 376 -32.72 -34.71 -18.31
N LYS A 377 -32.55 -34.42 -19.58
CA LYS A 377 -33.10 -35.15 -20.74
C LYS A 377 -31.99 -35.91 -21.47
#